data_f9a8263cd472845f8b3ec56204bd2118
#
_entry.id   f9a8263cd472845f8b3ec56204bd2118
#
_cell.length_a   1.000
_cell.length_b   1.000
_cell.length_c   1.000
_cell.angle_alpha   90.00
_cell.angle_beta   90.00
_cell.angle_gamma   90.00
#
_symmetry.space_group_name_H-M   'P 1'
#
loop_
_entity.id
_entity.type
_entity.pdbx_description
1 polymer ?
#
loop_
_entity_poly.entity_id
_entity_poly.type
_entity_poly.pdbx_seq_one_letter_code
_entity_poly.pdbx_strand_id
1 'polypeptide(L)'
;MYYAGIDYHKRYSVVSIQNAQGQIVQEQRVDHAHPEGFRRLFRECPEPVSVVYESTVNWSWLYEILEPLKNVSSVTLANPFKVRLIAEAQIKTDQISARALATLLRLNVVPACHIPDQKTRRRREVLRQRSYWVKMRTAVRCRVHQILGNQRHLSG
;
A
#
# COMPACT_ATOMS: atom_id res chain seq x y z
N MET A 1 -1.01 -23.10 -7.65
CA MET A 1 -1.27 -21.85 -6.92
C MET A 1 -0.20 -20.82 -7.30
N TYR A 2 -0.59 -19.59 -7.55
CA TYR A 2 0.31 -18.50 -7.91
C TYR A 2 0.44 -17.48 -6.77
N TYR A 3 1.53 -16.72 -6.82
CA TYR A 3 1.87 -15.71 -5.81
C TYR A 3 2.18 -14.40 -6.53
N ALA A 4 1.39 -13.37 -6.27
CA ALA A 4 1.55 -12.06 -6.88
C ALA A 4 2.04 -11.03 -5.86
N GLY A 5 3.16 -10.39 -6.17
CA GLY A 5 3.63 -9.19 -5.47
C GLY A 5 3.26 -7.96 -6.27
N ILE A 6 2.77 -6.93 -5.60
CA ILE A 6 2.40 -5.65 -6.21
C ILE A 6 3.21 -4.53 -5.57
N ASP A 7 4.01 -3.85 -6.36
CA ASP A 7 4.61 -2.58 -5.99
C ASP A 7 3.63 -1.45 -6.34
N TYR A 8 3.03 -0.88 -5.31
CA TYR A 8 1.92 0.05 -5.41
C TYR A 8 2.41 1.50 -5.37
N HIS A 9 2.37 2.20 -6.49
CA HIS A 9 2.68 3.61 -6.63
C HIS A 9 1.42 4.49 -6.66
N LYS A 10 1.60 5.80 -6.73
CA LYS A 10 0.49 6.76 -6.73
C LYS A 10 -0.42 6.67 -7.97
N ARG A 11 0.14 6.38 -9.16
CA ARG A 11 -0.58 6.39 -10.44
C ARG A 11 -0.62 5.06 -11.15
N TYR A 12 0.23 4.14 -10.77
CA TYR A 12 0.34 2.81 -11.38
C TYR A 12 0.81 1.80 -10.34
N SER A 13 0.71 0.55 -10.68
CA SER A 13 1.33 -0.55 -9.93
C SER A 13 2.13 -1.43 -10.86
N VAL A 14 3.20 -2.01 -10.36
CA VAL A 14 3.92 -3.09 -11.02
C VAL A 14 3.56 -4.40 -10.34
N VAL A 15 3.09 -5.36 -11.12
CA VAL A 15 2.67 -6.68 -10.62
C VAL A 15 3.64 -7.72 -11.16
N SER A 16 4.16 -8.57 -10.28
CA SER A 16 4.94 -9.74 -10.64
C SER A 16 4.26 -10.99 -10.09
N ILE A 17 3.98 -11.96 -10.94
CA ILE A 17 3.32 -13.22 -10.60
C ILE A 17 4.32 -14.37 -10.73
N GLN A 18 4.43 -15.17 -9.68
CA GLN A 18 5.30 -16.34 -9.61
C GLN A 18 4.47 -17.61 -9.42
N ASN A 19 4.96 -18.72 -9.98
CA ASN A 19 4.45 -20.06 -9.68
C ASN A 19 5.01 -20.58 -8.33
N ALA A 20 4.61 -21.80 -7.95
CA ALA A 20 5.07 -22.44 -6.72
C ALA A 20 6.59 -22.69 -6.68
N GLN A 21 7.25 -22.80 -7.84
CA GLN A 21 8.69 -22.98 -7.99
C GLN A 21 9.46 -21.65 -7.94
N GLY A 22 8.74 -20.50 -7.88
CA GLY A 22 9.36 -19.17 -7.86
C GLY A 22 9.75 -18.63 -9.23
N GLN A 23 9.33 -19.30 -10.31
CA GLN A 23 9.52 -18.80 -11.66
C GLN A 23 8.52 -17.69 -11.94
N ILE A 24 8.98 -16.60 -12.54
CA ILE A 24 8.12 -15.49 -12.95
C ILE A 24 7.29 -15.94 -14.16
N VAL A 25 5.97 -15.93 -13.98
CA VAL A 25 5.01 -16.32 -15.03
C VAL A 25 4.55 -15.09 -15.81
N GLN A 26 4.36 -13.98 -15.11
CA GLN A 26 3.87 -12.74 -15.72
C GLN A 26 4.36 -11.52 -14.93
N GLU A 27 4.69 -10.46 -15.66
CA GLU A 27 4.93 -9.14 -15.10
C GLU A 27 4.20 -8.10 -15.92
N GLN A 28 3.51 -7.21 -15.24
CA GLN A 28 2.74 -6.16 -15.90
C GLN A 28 2.69 -4.89 -15.07
N ARG A 29 2.80 -3.75 -15.75
CA ARG A 29 2.44 -2.46 -15.18
C ARG A 29 0.96 -2.20 -15.43
N VAL A 30 0.23 -1.84 -14.37
CA VAL A 30 -1.20 -1.48 -14.41
C VAL A 30 -1.35 -0.02 -14.03
N ASP A 31 -1.93 0.78 -14.92
CA ASP A 31 -2.25 2.18 -14.64
C ASP A 31 -3.53 2.27 -13.78
N HIS A 32 -3.53 3.11 -12.76
CA HIS A 32 -4.67 3.28 -11.85
C HIS A 32 -5.84 4.03 -12.49
N ALA A 33 -5.62 4.75 -13.60
CA ALA A 33 -6.70 5.31 -14.41
C ALA A 33 -7.55 4.21 -15.06
N HIS A 34 -7.00 2.99 -15.21
CA HIS A 34 -7.64 1.84 -15.84
C HIS A 34 -7.60 0.61 -14.92
N PRO A 35 -8.34 0.60 -13.80
CA PRO A 35 -8.28 -0.48 -12.79
C PRO A 35 -8.75 -1.84 -13.32
N GLU A 36 -9.45 -1.87 -14.46
CA GLU A 36 -9.80 -3.11 -15.18
C GLU A 36 -8.57 -3.94 -15.55
N GLY A 37 -7.39 -3.30 -15.63
CA GLY A 37 -6.10 -3.97 -15.82
C GLY A 37 -5.84 -5.04 -14.78
N PHE A 38 -6.14 -4.80 -13.50
CA PHE A 38 -6.03 -5.80 -12.45
C PHE A 38 -6.99 -6.97 -12.67
N ARG A 39 -8.26 -6.68 -13.01
CA ARG A 39 -9.27 -7.70 -13.25
C ARG A 39 -8.90 -8.61 -14.41
N ARG A 40 -8.37 -8.04 -15.50
CA ARG A 40 -7.89 -8.79 -16.66
C ARG A 40 -6.70 -9.66 -16.29
N LEU A 41 -5.68 -9.09 -15.67
CA LEU A 41 -4.46 -9.77 -15.26
C LEU A 41 -4.75 -11.01 -14.40
N PHE A 42 -5.55 -10.88 -13.35
CA PHE A 42 -5.85 -12.01 -12.48
C PHE A 42 -6.85 -13.01 -13.07
N ARG A 43 -7.72 -12.59 -14.01
CA ARG A 43 -8.62 -13.51 -14.73
C ARG A 43 -7.86 -14.47 -15.66
N GLU A 44 -6.77 -14.01 -16.25
CA GLU A 44 -5.92 -14.77 -17.14
C GLU A 44 -5.08 -15.83 -16.42
N CYS A 45 -4.97 -15.74 -15.09
CA CYS A 45 -4.27 -16.76 -14.32
C CYS A 45 -5.07 -18.06 -14.27
N PRO A 46 -4.46 -19.19 -14.65
CA PRO A 46 -5.16 -20.49 -14.72
C PRO A 46 -5.48 -21.08 -13.34
N GLU A 47 -4.80 -20.61 -12.30
CA GLU A 47 -4.97 -21.08 -10.91
C GLU A 47 -5.21 -19.90 -9.96
N PRO A 48 -5.75 -20.16 -8.74
CA PRO A 48 -5.91 -19.14 -7.72
C PRO A 48 -4.59 -18.46 -7.36
N VAL A 49 -4.65 -17.15 -7.16
CA VAL A 49 -3.51 -16.27 -6.87
C VAL A 49 -3.62 -15.70 -5.47
N SER A 50 -2.58 -15.88 -4.66
CA SER A 50 -2.41 -15.11 -3.43
C SER A 50 -1.67 -13.82 -3.73
N VAL A 51 -2.15 -12.70 -3.22
CA VAL A 51 -1.64 -11.37 -3.54
C VAL A 51 -1.05 -10.70 -2.30
N VAL A 52 0.08 -10.01 -2.47
CA VAL A 52 0.69 -9.18 -1.42
C VAL A 52 1.10 -7.81 -1.98
N TYR A 53 0.89 -6.77 -1.19
CA TYR A 53 1.44 -5.43 -1.43
C TYR A 53 1.67 -4.69 -0.12
N GLU A 54 2.48 -3.62 -0.16
CA GLU A 54 2.81 -2.85 1.03
C GLU A 54 1.65 -1.97 1.50
N SER A 55 1.48 -1.87 2.82
CA SER A 55 0.51 -0.98 3.47
C SER A 55 0.94 0.49 3.37
N THR A 56 0.78 1.09 2.20
CA THR A 56 1.06 2.50 1.92
C THR A 56 -0.20 3.38 2.02
N VAL A 57 -0.09 4.66 1.67
CA VAL A 57 -1.25 5.55 1.57
C VAL A 57 -2.21 5.03 0.49
N ASN A 58 -3.52 5.03 0.77
CA ASN A 58 -4.58 4.53 -0.12
C ASN A 58 -4.58 3.00 -0.40
N TRP A 59 -3.94 2.21 0.43
CA TRP A 59 -3.92 0.75 0.30
C TRP A 59 -5.33 0.14 0.17
N SER A 60 -6.35 0.73 0.81
CA SER A 60 -7.72 0.23 0.82
C SER A 60 -8.38 0.26 -0.56
N TRP A 61 -8.01 1.22 -1.41
CA TRP A 61 -8.50 1.29 -2.79
C TRP A 61 -8.12 0.03 -3.59
N LEU A 62 -6.86 -0.39 -3.52
CA LEU A 62 -6.42 -1.60 -4.20
C LEU A 62 -7.03 -2.86 -3.58
N TYR A 63 -7.16 -2.89 -2.25
CA TYR A 63 -7.82 -3.98 -1.54
C TYR A 63 -9.25 -4.21 -2.06
N GLU A 64 -10.04 -3.14 -2.18
CA GLU A 64 -11.43 -3.19 -2.64
C GLU A 64 -11.58 -3.61 -4.13
N ILE A 65 -10.52 -3.45 -4.93
CA ILE A 65 -10.47 -3.97 -6.30
C ILE A 65 -10.14 -5.46 -6.32
N LEU A 66 -9.20 -5.91 -5.48
CA LEU A 66 -8.65 -7.26 -5.51
C LEU A 66 -9.53 -8.28 -4.77
N GLU A 67 -10.06 -7.91 -3.59
CA GLU A 67 -10.85 -8.80 -2.73
C GLU A 67 -12.02 -9.49 -3.45
N PRO A 68 -12.83 -8.80 -4.29
CA PRO A 68 -13.97 -9.43 -4.97
C PRO A 68 -13.59 -10.29 -6.19
N LEU A 69 -12.31 -10.38 -6.55
CA LEU A 69 -11.89 -11.15 -7.73
C LEU A 69 -11.89 -12.65 -7.44
N LYS A 70 -12.63 -13.42 -8.22
CA LYS A 70 -12.80 -14.88 -8.01
C LYS A 70 -11.49 -15.67 -8.00
N ASN A 71 -10.50 -15.23 -8.78
CA ASN A 71 -9.21 -15.89 -8.88
C ASN A 71 -8.20 -15.40 -7.82
N VAL A 72 -8.54 -14.41 -7.02
CA VAL A 72 -7.73 -13.97 -5.88
C VAL A 72 -8.16 -14.76 -4.64
N SER A 73 -7.29 -15.66 -4.19
CA SER A 73 -7.56 -16.51 -3.02
C SER A 73 -7.34 -15.79 -1.69
N SER A 74 -6.41 -14.85 -1.65
CA SER A 74 -6.10 -14.05 -0.46
C SER A 74 -5.41 -12.76 -0.83
N VAL A 75 -5.61 -11.73 -0.02
CA VAL A 75 -4.91 -10.45 -0.13
C VAL A 75 -4.21 -10.17 1.20
N THR A 76 -2.90 -10.03 1.16
CA THR A 76 -2.04 -9.76 2.32
C THR A 76 -1.47 -8.35 2.23
N LEU A 77 -1.62 -7.56 3.29
CA LEU A 77 -0.91 -6.29 3.44
C LEU A 77 0.41 -6.53 4.16
N ALA A 78 1.51 -6.20 3.51
CA ALA A 78 2.82 -6.26 4.13
C ALA A 78 3.15 -4.97 4.90
N ASN A 79 3.85 -5.11 6.03
CA ASN A 79 4.36 -3.97 6.77
C ASN A 79 5.60 -3.40 6.06
N PRO A 80 5.57 -2.16 5.52
CA PRO A 80 6.66 -1.62 4.71
C PRO A 80 7.99 -1.56 5.46
N PHE A 81 7.94 -1.20 6.74
CA PHE A 81 9.14 -1.10 7.57
C PHE A 81 9.81 -2.47 7.76
N LYS A 82 9.03 -3.50 8.07
CA LYS A 82 9.55 -4.86 8.28
C LYS A 82 10.00 -5.50 6.97
N VAL A 83 9.28 -5.27 5.86
CA VAL A 83 9.70 -5.74 4.53
C VAL A 83 11.03 -5.11 4.15
N ARG A 84 11.21 -3.82 4.42
CA ARG A 84 12.46 -3.12 4.14
C ARG A 84 13.65 -3.75 4.90
N LEU A 85 13.49 -4.09 6.17
CA LEU A 85 14.54 -4.78 6.95
C LEU A 85 14.95 -6.13 6.35
N ILE A 86 14.01 -6.85 5.74
CA ILE A 86 14.27 -8.13 5.07
C ILE A 86 14.92 -7.92 3.70
N ALA A 87 14.57 -6.83 3.00
CA ALA A 87 14.96 -6.56 1.61
C ALA A 87 16.19 -5.65 1.48
N GLU A 88 16.84 -5.23 2.56
CA GLU A 88 17.88 -4.18 2.57
C GLU A 88 19.18 -4.50 1.79
N ALA A 89 19.29 -5.68 1.19
CA ALA A 89 20.52 -6.13 0.51
C ALA A 89 20.53 -5.85 -1.02
N GLN A 90 19.52 -5.24 -1.64
CA GLN A 90 19.45 -5.12 -3.11
C GLN A 90 19.05 -3.73 -3.60
N ILE A 91 19.63 -3.32 -4.74
CA ILE A 91 19.28 -2.09 -5.47
C ILE A 91 17.80 -2.17 -5.89
N LYS A 92 17.00 -1.21 -5.42
CA LYS A 92 15.55 -1.18 -5.66
C LYS A 92 15.21 -0.64 -7.05
N THR A 93 14.65 -1.47 -7.89
CA THR A 93 13.74 -1.08 -8.97
C THR A 93 12.32 -1.55 -8.62
N ASP A 94 11.29 -0.93 -9.21
CA ASP A 94 9.88 -1.29 -8.99
C ASP A 94 9.61 -2.79 -9.28
N GLN A 95 10.24 -3.34 -10.31
CA GLN A 95 10.14 -4.76 -10.66
C GLN A 95 10.78 -5.65 -9.60
N ILE A 96 11.94 -5.26 -9.06
CA ILE A 96 12.61 -6.00 -7.98
C ILE A 96 11.74 -5.99 -6.72
N SER A 97 11.09 -4.85 -6.41
CA SER A 97 10.18 -4.74 -5.27
C SER A 97 8.97 -5.68 -5.39
N ALA A 98 8.32 -5.73 -6.56
CA ALA A 98 7.19 -6.62 -6.82
C ALA A 98 7.60 -8.10 -6.76
N ARG A 99 8.74 -8.46 -7.36
CA ARG A 99 9.30 -9.82 -7.31
C ARG A 99 9.64 -10.26 -5.88
N ALA A 100 10.28 -9.38 -5.11
CA ALA A 100 10.63 -9.66 -3.72
C ALA A 100 9.37 -9.92 -2.88
N LEU A 101 8.33 -9.11 -3.02
CA LEU A 101 7.06 -9.32 -2.34
C LEU A 101 6.41 -10.66 -2.72
N ALA A 102 6.37 -11.01 -4.01
CA ALA A 102 5.85 -12.31 -4.46
C ALA A 102 6.64 -13.47 -3.85
N THR A 103 7.97 -13.36 -3.80
CA THR A 103 8.85 -14.36 -3.19
C THR A 103 8.60 -14.49 -1.68
N LEU A 104 8.49 -13.39 -0.95
CA LEU A 104 8.19 -13.41 0.49
C LEU A 104 6.83 -14.07 0.76
N LEU A 105 5.84 -13.80 -0.10
CA LEU A 105 4.52 -14.42 0.02
C LEU A 105 4.59 -15.94 -0.23
N ARG A 106 5.28 -16.36 -1.28
CA ARG A 106 5.48 -17.78 -1.61
C ARG A 106 6.19 -18.55 -0.49
N LEU A 107 7.16 -17.92 0.16
CA LEU A 107 7.91 -18.50 1.29
C LEU A 107 7.14 -18.40 2.63
N ASN A 108 5.96 -17.78 2.63
CA ASN A 108 5.14 -17.55 3.83
C ASN A 108 5.87 -16.77 4.95
N VAL A 109 6.72 -15.82 4.57
CA VAL A 109 7.51 -14.98 5.50
C VAL A 109 7.14 -13.50 5.43
N VAL A 110 5.98 -13.17 4.87
CA VAL A 110 5.49 -11.80 4.79
C VAL A 110 5.17 -11.28 6.20
N PRO A 111 5.77 -10.16 6.62
CA PRO A 111 5.38 -9.50 7.86
C PRO A 111 4.02 -8.79 7.67
N ALA A 112 2.94 -9.55 7.81
CA ALA A 112 1.59 -9.09 7.53
C ALA A 112 1.10 -8.01 8.51
N CYS A 113 0.32 -7.05 7.98
CA CYS A 113 -0.49 -6.11 8.75
C CYS A 113 -1.92 -6.63 8.86
N HIS A 114 -2.56 -6.33 9.99
CA HIS A 114 -3.99 -6.57 10.15
C HIS A 114 -4.81 -5.67 9.22
N ILE A 115 -5.73 -6.25 8.47
CA ILE A 115 -6.70 -5.55 7.63
C ILE A 115 -7.98 -5.36 8.46
N PRO A 116 -8.32 -4.14 8.89
CA PRO A 116 -9.54 -3.89 9.65
C PRO A 116 -10.77 -4.04 8.76
N ASP A 117 -11.90 -4.40 9.35
CA ASP A 117 -13.20 -4.39 8.68
C ASP A 117 -13.57 -2.99 8.15
N GLN A 118 -14.51 -2.93 7.20
CA GLN A 118 -14.89 -1.68 6.52
C GLN A 118 -15.40 -0.61 7.48
N LYS A 119 -16.16 -1.00 8.52
CA LYS A 119 -16.69 -0.08 9.53
C LYS A 119 -15.55 0.56 10.33
N THR A 120 -14.58 -0.25 10.74
CA THR A 120 -13.38 0.22 11.45
C THR A 120 -12.52 1.10 10.57
N ARG A 121 -12.35 0.78 9.28
CA ARG A 121 -11.63 1.64 8.31
C ARG A 121 -12.25 3.03 8.22
N ARG A 122 -13.58 3.12 8.01
CA ARG A 122 -14.32 4.40 7.95
C ARG A 122 -14.18 5.21 9.24
N ARG A 123 -14.32 4.57 10.41
CA ARG A 123 -14.13 5.25 11.71
C ARG A 123 -12.72 5.82 11.86
N ARG A 124 -11.70 5.04 11.51
CA ARG A 124 -10.29 5.49 11.55
C ARG A 124 -10.05 6.68 10.63
N GLU A 125 -10.65 6.69 9.45
CA GLU A 125 -10.54 7.79 8.50
C GLU A 125 -11.10 9.09 9.08
N VAL A 126 -12.32 9.06 9.63
CA VAL A 126 -12.94 10.24 10.29
C VAL A 126 -12.08 10.74 11.44
N LEU A 127 -11.54 9.84 12.29
CA LEU A 127 -10.68 10.23 13.41
C LEU A 127 -9.35 10.82 12.94
N ARG A 128 -8.75 10.29 11.89
CA ARG A 128 -7.53 10.85 11.28
C ARG A 128 -7.79 12.24 10.72
N GLN A 129 -8.90 12.42 10.02
CA GLN A 129 -9.32 13.72 9.47
C GLN A 129 -9.52 14.75 10.60
N ARG A 130 -10.24 14.38 11.66
CA ARG A 130 -10.39 15.23 12.84
C ARG A 130 -9.03 15.61 13.47
N SER A 131 -8.16 14.64 13.66
CA SER A 131 -6.82 14.85 14.22
C SER A 131 -5.98 15.79 13.35
N TYR A 132 -6.07 15.66 12.04
CA TYR A 132 -5.43 16.57 11.08
C TYR A 132 -5.90 18.02 11.28
N TRP A 133 -7.22 18.25 11.32
CA TRP A 133 -7.77 19.60 11.50
C TRP A 133 -7.44 20.20 12.86
N VAL A 134 -7.41 19.40 13.92
CA VAL A 134 -6.97 19.86 15.25
C VAL A 134 -5.52 20.31 15.23
N LYS A 135 -4.63 19.55 14.59
CA LYS A 135 -3.21 19.92 14.42
C LYS A 135 -3.06 21.22 13.62
N MET A 136 -3.77 21.34 12.50
CA MET A 136 -3.76 22.56 11.67
C MET A 136 -4.24 23.78 12.45
N ARG A 137 -5.37 23.67 13.17
CA ARG A 137 -5.87 24.73 14.03
C ARG A 137 -4.83 25.18 15.07
N THR A 138 -4.19 24.22 15.72
CA THR A 138 -3.15 24.50 16.74
C THR A 138 -1.96 25.21 16.10
N ALA A 139 -1.47 24.74 14.96
CA ALA A 139 -0.36 25.37 14.25
C ALA A 139 -0.67 26.83 13.87
N VAL A 140 -1.87 27.10 13.32
CA VAL A 140 -2.31 28.47 13.00
C VAL A 140 -2.37 29.33 14.25
N ARG A 141 -2.97 28.85 15.34
CA ARG A 141 -3.02 29.61 16.63
C ARG A 141 -1.63 29.94 17.13
N CYS A 142 -0.71 28.98 17.16
CA CYS A 142 0.67 29.22 17.58
C CYS A 142 1.34 30.30 16.71
N ARG A 143 1.10 30.27 15.39
CA ARG A 143 1.66 31.28 14.46
C ARG A 143 1.11 32.66 14.74
N VAL A 144 -0.20 32.80 14.97
CA VAL A 144 -0.84 34.08 15.34
C VAL A 144 -0.24 34.62 16.67
N HIS A 145 -0.15 33.77 17.69
CA HIS A 145 0.46 34.19 18.97
C HIS A 145 1.92 34.64 18.82
N GLN A 146 2.68 33.95 17.97
CA GLN A 146 4.07 34.35 17.68
C GLN A 146 4.15 35.75 17.04
N ILE A 147 3.30 36.02 16.05
CA ILE A 147 3.24 37.32 15.35
C ILE A 147 2.86 38.41 16.33
N LEU A 148 1.81 38.23 17.15
CA LEU A 148 1.35 39.18 18.12
C LEU A 148 2.38 39.43 19.27
N GLY A 149 3.08 38.36 19.66
CA GLY A 149 4.18 38.48 20.66
C GLY A 149 5.34 39.34 20.15
N ASN A 150 5.75 39.12 18.90
CA ASN A 150 6.83 39.91 18.28
C ASN A 150 6.47 41.40 18.12
N GLN A 151 5.18 41.72 17.84
CA GLN A 151 4.74 43.13 17.74
C GLN A 151 4.79 43.88 19.09
N ARG A 152 4.57 43.19 20.20
CA ARG A 152 4.68 43.82 21.55
C ARG A 152 6.11 44.24 21.89
N HIS A 153 7.13 43.58 21.34
CA HIS A 153 8.54 43.95 21.53
C HIS A 153 9.00 45.09 20.64
N LEU A 154 8.23 45.46 19.60
CA LEU A 154 8.55 46.59 18.70
C LEU A 154 7.89 47.91 19.12
N SER A 155 6.99 47.88 20.09
CA SER A 155 6.19 49.03 20.57
C SER A 155 6.64 49.54 21.96
N GLY A 156 7.73 49.08 22.52
CA GLY A 156 8.37 49.53 23.74
C GLY A 156 9.80 49.99 23.43
#